data_787e7d6bdd0f024a515ba8bfff96ceb2
#
_entry.id   787e7d6bdd0f024a515ba8bfff96ceb2
#
_cell.length_a   1.000
_cell.length_b   1.000
_cell.length_c   1.000
_cell.angle_alpha   90.00
_cell.angle_beta   90.00
_cell.angle_gamma   90.00
#
_symmetry.space_group_name_H-M   'P 1'
#
loop_
_entity.id
_entity.type
_entity.pdbx_description
1 polymer ?
#
loop_
_entity_poly.entity_id
_entity_poly.type
_entity_poly.pdbx_seq_one_letter_code
_entity_poly.pdbx_strand_id
1 'polypeptide(L)' 'MIIWISGPYGVGKTTLAEAMAAKMDNALVFDAEEVGNAVRGNYPGCPYGYIFEDYPLWGEFCYLLLKDIHEKFHM' A
#
# COMPACT_ATOMS: atom_id res chain seq x y z
N MET A 1 -6.17 -6.29 -12.15
CA MET A 1 -6.58 -6.57 -10.75
C MET A 1 -5.54 -6.01 -9.79
N ILE A 2 -5.99 -5.39 -8.73
CA ILE A 2 -5.10 -4.86 -7.69
C ILE A 2 -5.18 -5.77 -6.47
N ILE A 3 -4.03 -6.27 -6.03
CA ILE A 3 -3.93 -7.10 -4.82
C ILE A 3 -3.44 -6.21 -3.69
N TRP A 4 -4.32 -5.91 -2.74
CA TRP A 4 -4.01 -5.07 -1.60
C TRP A 4 -3.32 -5.89 -0.51
N ILE A 5 -2.19 -5.39 0.00
CA ILE A 5 -1.48 -6.01 1.12
C ILE A 5 -1.59 -5.08 2.33
N SER A 6 -2.04 -5.61 3.45
CA SER A 6 -1.94 -4.92 4.73
C SER A 6 -1.89 -5.96 5.85
N GLY A 7 -1.42 -5.55 7.01
CA GLY A 7 -1.34 -6.42 8.16
C GLY A 7 0.02 -6.37 8.86
N PRO A 8 0.23 -7.19 9.90
CA PRO A 8 1.47 -7.18 10.67
C PRO A 8 2.69 -7.54 9.84
N TYR A 9 3.83 -7.02 10.26
CA TYR A 9 5.12 -7.36 9.66
C TYR A 9 5.45 -8.85 9.81
N GLY A 10 6.21 -9.36 8.88
CA GLY A 10 6.86 -10.66 9.03
C GLY A 10 5.98 -11.88 8.84
N VAL A 11 4.78 -11.73 8.31
CA VAL A 11 3.89 -12.88 8.07
C VAL A 11 3.94 -13.42 6.65
N GLY A 12 4.93 -12.99 5.86
CA GLY A 12 5.11 -13.49 4.49
C GLY A 12 4.03 -13.07 3.51
N LYS A 13 3.21 -12.07 3.86
CA LYS A 13 2.09 -11.63 3.03
C LYS A 13 2.52 -11.10 1.67
N THR A 14 3.67 -10.44 1.60
CA THR A 14 4.19 -9.90 0.34
C THR A 14 4.60 -11.03 -0.59
N THR A 15 5.28 -12.05 -0.07
CA THR A 15 5.68 -13.22 -0.85
C THR A 15 4.46 -13.94 -1.42
N LEU A 16 3.42 -14.13 -0.61
CA LEU A 16 2.19 -14.77 -1.05
C LEU A 16 1.50 -13.95 -2.14
N ALA A 17 1.39 -12.62 -1.96
CA ALA A 17 0.75 -11.75 -2.91
C ALA A 17 1.51 -11.73 -4.25
N GLU A 18 2.83 -11.69 -4.21
CA GLU A 18 3.66 -11.74 -5.42
C GLU A 18 3.50 -13.07 -6.16
N ALA A 19 3.42 -14.19 -5.42
CA ALA A 19 3.19 -15.49 -6.01
C ALA A 19 1.82 -15.57 -6.68
N MET A 20 0.80 -14.97 -6.07
CA MET A 20 -0.53 -14.89 -6.67
C MET A 20 -0.53 -14.02 -7.93
N ALA A 21 0.11 -12.85 -7.87
CA ALA A 21 0.18 -11.93 -9.00
C ALA A 21 0.88 -12.55 -10.20
N ALA A 22 1.91 -13.37 -9.97
CA ALA A 22 2.64 -14.04 -11.04
C ALA A 22 1.78 -15.03 -11.82
N LYS A 23 0.69 -15.51 -11.24
CA LYS A 23 -0.24 -16.45 -11.86
C LYS A 23 -1.44 -15.77 -12.52
N MET A 24 -1.54 -14.45 -12.41
CA MET A 24 -2.69 -13.69 -12.88
C MET A 24 -2.25 -12.65 -13.91
N ASP A 25 -2.99 -12.54 -15.00
CA ASP A 25 -2.75 -11.49 -15.98
C ASP A 25 -3.21 -10.15 -15.41
N ASN A 26 -2.44 -9.10 -15.73
CA ASN A 26 -2.80 -7.73 -15.38
C ASN A 26 -3.03 -7.54 -13.88
N ALA A 27 -2.14 -8.08 -13.06
CA ALA A 27 -2.22 -7.95 -11.60
C ALA A 27 -1.12 -7.04 -11.07
N LEU A 28 -1.48 -6.21 -10.09
CA LEU A 28 -0.56 -5.35 -9.36
C LEU A 28 -0.65 -5.66 -7.87
N VAL A 29 0.49 -5.82 -7.23
CA VAL A 29 0.56 -5.92 -5.77
C VAL A 29 0.68 -4.51 -5.21
N PHE A 30 -0.32 -4.08 -4.44
CA PHE A 30 -0.34 -2.75 -3.81
C PHE A 30 0.00 -2.89 -2.34
N ASP A 31 1.16 -2.39 -1.94
CA ASP A 31 1.62 -2.45 -0.56
C ASP A 31 1.31 -1.15 0.16
N ALA A 32 0.18 -1.15 0.88
CA ALA A 32 -0.28 0.01 1.64
C ALA A 32 0.67 0.39 2.78
N GLU A 33 1.43 -0.57 3.29
CA GLU A 33 2.41 -0.35 4.34
C GLU A 33 3.61 0.46 3.82
N GLU A 34 4.05 0.19 2.60
CA GLU A 34 5.12 0.95 1.97
C GLU A 34 4.72 2.42 1.80
N VAL A 35 3.48 2.67 1.39
CA VAL A 35 2.93 4.02 1.32
C VAL A 35 2.90 4.66 2.71
N GLY A 36 2.46 3.91 3.71
CA GLY A 36 2.39 4.39 5.09
C GLY A 36 3.74 4.76 5.65
N ASN A 37 4.76 3.95 5.39
CA ASN A 37 6.12 4.22 5.83
C ASN A 37 6.69 5.48 5.15
N ALA A 38 6.38 5.67 3.87
CA ALA A 38 6.82 6.87 3.16
C ALA A 38 6.15 8.13 3.70
N VAL A 39 4.87 8.07 4.00
CA VAL A 39 4.14 9.21 4.58
C VAL A 39 4.71 9.54 5.95
N ARG A 40 4.75 8.57 6.86
CA ARG A 40 5.24 8.78 8.22
C ARG A 40 6.70 9.24 8.23
N GLY A 41 7.54 8.62 7.42
CA GLY A 41 8.97 8.90 7.40
C GLY A 41 9.34 10.28 6.90
N ASN A 42 8.44 10.96 6.21
CA ASN A 42 8.70 12.32 5.70
C ASN A 42 8.21 13.42 6.63
N TYR A 43 7.50 13.09 7.70
CA TYR A 43 7.12 14.09 8.69
C TYR A 43 8.30 14.38 9.64
N PRO A 44 8.49 15.63 10.06
CA PRO A 44 9.46 15.96 11.12
C PRO A 44 8.92 15.45 12.45
N GLY A 45 9.64 14.53 13.08
CA GLY A 45 9.18 13.86 14.30
C GLY A 45 8.08 12.85 13.97
N CYS A 46 7.23 12.59 14.95
CA CYS A 46 6.10 11.67 14.79
C CYS A 46 4.82 12.34 15.28
N PRO A 47 4.26 13.31 14.52
CA PRO A 47 3.15 14.12 15.00
C PRO A 47 1.87 13.32 15.27
N TYR A 48 1.69 12.17 14.63
CA TYR A 48 0.54 11.29 14.84
C TYR A 48 0.94 9.95 15.45
N GLY A 49 2.16 9.85 15.99
CA GLY A 49 2.66 8.61 16.58
C GLY A 49 3.44 7.76 15.60
N TYR A 50 3.65 6.48 15.96
CA TYR A 50 4.47 5.56 15.17
C TYR A 50 3.66 4.67 14.23
N ILE A 51 2.34 4.66 14.36
CA ILE A 51 1.46 3.83 13.54
C ILE A 51 1.05 4.64 12.32
N PHE A 52 1.45 4.21 11.13
CA PHE A 52 1.19 4.98 9.92
C PHE A 52 -0.30 5.13 9.61
N GLU A 53 -1.13 4.17 10.03
CA GLU A 53 -2.59 4.23 9.83
C GLU A 53 -3.23 5.44 10.52
N ASP A 54 -2.57 6.00 11.54
CA ASP A 54 -3.05 7.18 12.25
C ASP A 54 -2.77 8.49 11.48
N TYR A 55 -2.02 8.42 10.40
CA TYR A 55 -1.71 9.59 9.59
C TYR A 55 -2.82 9.83 8.56
N PRO A 56 -3.50 10.99 8.63
CA PRO A 56 -4.61 11.25 7.70
C PRO A 56 -4.22 11.15 6.23
N LEU A 57 -3.00 11.58 5.87
CA LEU A 57 -2.53 11.54 4.50
C LEU A 57 -2.32 10.12 3.96
N TRP A 58 -2.13 9.13 4.83
CA TRP A 58 -1.93 7.76 4.38
C TRP A 58 -3.14 7.24 3.59
N GLY A 59 -4.33 7.36 4.18
CA GLY A 59 -5.55 6.89 3.52
C GLY A 59 -5.86 7.67 2.25
N GLU A 60 -5.67 8.99 2.31
CA GLU A 60 -5.90 9.86 1.18
C GLU A 60 -4.94 9.56 0.03
N PHE A 61 -3.66 9.36 0.36
CA PHE A 61 -2.64 9.03 -0.63
C PHE A 61 -2.90 7.68 -1.28
N CYS A 62 -3.27 6.67 -0.49
CA CYS A 62 -3.64 5.35 -1.02
C CYS A 62 -4.82 5.45 -1.97
N TYR A 63 -5.84 6.22 -1.60
CA TYR A 63 -7.02 6.40 -2.44
C TYR A 63 -6.67 7.02 -3.79
N LEU A 64 -5.89 8.10 -3.77
CA LEU A 64 -5.53 8.81 -5.00
C LEU A 64 -4.64 7.95 -5.90
N LEU A 65 -3.72 7.21 -5.31
CA LEU A 65 -2.83 6.33 -6.06
C LEU A 65 -3.61 5.18 -6.70
N LEU A 66 -4.50 4.54 -5.96
CA LEU A 66 -5.32 3.45 -6.47
C LEU A 66 -6.27 3.94 -7.58
N LYS A 67 -6.84 5.12 -7.39
CA LYS A 67 -7.71 5.72 -8.39
C LYS A 67 -6.97 5.97 -9.70
N ASP A 68 -5.78 6.52 -9.63
CA ASP A 68 -4.98 6.81 -10.82
C ASP A 68 -4.55 5.52 -11.53
N ILE A 69 -4.15 4.51 -10.78
CA ILE A 69 -3.79 3.20 -11.34
C ILE A 69 -4.99 2.57 -12.04
N HIS A 70 -6.15 2.61 -11.39
CA HIS A 70 -7.38 2.06 -11.97
C HIS A 70 -7.74 2.75 -13.28
N GLU A 71 -7.67 4.07 -13.32
CA GLU A 71 -8.03 4.84 -14.51
C GLU A 71 -7.05 4.64 -15.67
N LYS A 72 -5.75 4.55 -15.38
CA LYS A 72 -4.73 4.47 -16.42
C LYS A 72 -4.44 3.05 -16.89
N PHE A 73 -4.57 2.08 -16.02
CA PHE A 73 -4.21 0.69 -16.33
C PHE A 73 -5.41 -0.25 -16.36
N HIS A 74 -6.60 0.26 -16.07
CA HIS A 74 -7.84 -0.52 -16.09
C HIS A 74 -7.79 -1.73 -15.13
N MET A 75 -7.19 -1.54 -13.97
CA MET A 75 -7.06 -2.57 -12.95
C MET A 75 -8.15 -2.51 -11.88
#